data_c47fec27c33ee995c73a903ad93ee10b
#
_entry.id   c47fec27c33ee995c73a903ad93ee10b
#
_cell.length_a   1.000
_cell.length_b   1.000
_cell.length_c   1.000
_cell.angle_alpha   90.00
_cell.angle_beta   90.00
_cell.angle_gamma   90.00
#
_symmetry.space_group_name_H-M   'P 1'
#
loop_
_entity.id
_entity.type
_entity.pdbx_description
1 polymer ?
#
loop_
_entity_poly.entity_id
_entity_poly.type
_entity_poly.pdbx_seq_one_letter_code
_entity_poly.pdbx_strand_id
1 'polypeptide(L)'
;MKKYALVMIDMQRGFIDPSSPLCIPAAAATVPVCAEVIRLCHEKDVPVFYTTRHYRADGSDVEKCRRDVWLAGGKPLSETCEECMSDAYPEEFEVRESDYRIVKPRFSG
;
A
#
# COMPACT_ATOMS: atom_id res chain seq x y z
N MET A 1 13.65 -23.33 16.60
CA MET A 1 12.86 -23.12 15.39
C MET A 1 12.83 -21.62 15.04
N LYS A 2 13.21 -21.29 13.82
CA LYS A 2 13.15 -19.89 13.37
C LYS A 2 11.72 -19.51 13.04
N LYS A 3 11.33 -18.31 13.44
CA LYS A 3 10.02 -17.72 13.11
C LYS A 3 10.21 -16.62 12.09
N TYR A 4 9.32 -16.54 11.10
CA TYR A 4 9.35 -15.56 10.03
C TYR A 4 8.05 -14.80 9.96
N ALA A 5 8.11 -13.60 9.45
CA ALA A 5 6.95 -12.82 9.05
C ALA A 5 7.30 -12.08 7.75
N LEU A 6 6.32 -11.90 6.89
CA LEU A 6 6.45 -11.08 5.69
C LEU A 6 5.85 -9.71 5.95
N VAL A 7 6.56 -8.66 5.61
CA VAL A 7 6.04 -7.29 5.67
C VAL A 7 6.02 -6.72 4.26
N MET A 8 4.83 -6.38 3.77
CA MET A 8 4.63 -5.71 2.49
C MET A 8 4.47 -4.21 2.74
N ILE A 9 5.43 -3.42 2.28
CA ILE A 9 5.51 -1.99 2.60
C ILE A 9 4.96 -1.16 1.44
N ASP A 10 3.83 -0.48 1.68
CA ASP A 10 3.25 0.52 0.76
C ASP A 10 2.99 0.02 -0.66
N MET A 11 2.67 -1.26 -0.84
CA MET A 11 2.38 -1.85 -2.16
C MET A 11 0.90 -1.70 -2.52
N GLN A 12 0.42 -0.46 -2.48
CA GLN A 12 -0.96 -0.07 -2.69
C GLN A 12 -1.17 0.49 -4.09
N ARG A 13 -2.40 0.51 -4.57
CA ARG A 13 -2.73 0.98 -5.92
C ARG A 13 -2.17 2.37 -6.20
N GLY A 14 -2.26 3.27 -5.23
CA GLY A 14 -1.72 4.62 -5.39
C GLY A 14 -0.24 4.69 -5.77
N PHE A 15 0.55 3.69 -5.41
CA PHE A 15 1.98 3.63 -5.73
C PHE A 15 2.31 2.74 -6.93
N ILE A 16 1.41 1.85 -7.34
CA ILE A 16 1.70 0.85 -8.37
C ILE A 16 0.81 0.95 -9.61
N ASP A 17 -0.33 1.63 -9.54
CA ASP A 17 -1.21 1.80 -10.70
C ASP A 17 -0.61 2.84 -11.65
N PRO A 18 -0.40 2.50 -12.94
CA PRO A 18 0.18 3.42 -13.91
C PRO A 18 -0.60 4.73 -14.07
N SER A 19 -1.89 4.73 -13.75
CA SER A 19 -2.75 5.93 -13.83
C SER A 19 -2.61 6.83 -12.62
N SER A 20 -1.93 6.38 -11.55
CA SER A 20 -1.74 7.19 -10.35
C SER A 20 -0.58 8.16 -10.50
N PRO A 21 -0.72 9.43 -10.03
CA PRO A 21 0.38 10.39 -10.05
C PRO A 21 1.55 9.98 -9.14
N LEU A 22 1.32 9.07 -8.18
CA LEU A 22 2.35 8.56 -7.28
C LEU A 22 2.98 7.26 -7.76
N CYS A 23 2.62 6.78 -8.95
CA CYS A 23 3.10 5.48 -9.44
C CYS A 23 4.62 5.41 -9.50
N ILE A 24 5.16 4.32 -8.94
CA ILE A 24 6.57 3.97 -9.01
C ILE A 24 6.69 2.76 -9.94
N PRO A 25 7.10 2.93 -11.22
CA PRO A 25 7.09 1.84 -12.19
C PRO A 25 7.92 0.63 -11.76
N ALA A 26 9.05 0.85 -11.09
CA ALA A 26 9.88 -0.24 -10.58
C ALA A 26 9.15 -1.07 -9.51
N ALA A 27 8.36 -0.43 -8.66
CA ALA A 27 7.54 -1.13 -7.67
C ALA A 27 6.41 -1.90 -8.35
N ALA A 28 5.75 -1.29 -9.33
CA ALA A 28 4.69 -1.94 -10.09
C ALA A 28 5.19 -3.22 -10.76
N ALA A 29 6.41 -3.22 -11.26
CA ALA A 29 7.03 -4.38 -11.90
C ALA A 29 7.25 -5.55 -10.93
N THR A 30 7.29 -5.31 -9.62
CA THR A 30 7.50 -6.37 -8.62
C THR A 30 6.21 -7.05 -8.17
N VAL A 31 5.03 -6.55 -8.58
CA VAL A 31 3.74 -7.10 -8.13
C VAL A 31 3.61 -8.61 -8.33
N PRO A 32 3.96 -9.19 -9.50
CA PRO A 32 3.87 -10.65 -9.67
C PRO A 32 4.76 -11.44 -8.70
N VAL A 33 5.97 -10.96 -8.45
CA VAL A 33 6.90 -11.60 -7.50
C VAL A 33 6.37 -11.48 -6.07
N CYS A 34 5.87 -10.31 -5.70
CA CYS A 34 5.26 -10.09 -4.38
C CYS A 34 4.06 -11.02 -4.17
N ALA A 35 3.21 -11.16 -5.17
CA ALA A 35 2.05 -12.06 -5.11
C ALA A 35 2.48 -13.50 -4.87
N GLU A 36 3.54 -13.96 -5.55
CA GLU A 36 4.09 -15.31 -5.36
C GLU A 36 4.62 -15.53 -3.96
N VAL A 37 5.37 -14.57 -3.41
CA VAL A 37 5.91 -14.64 -2.05
C VAL A 37 4.78 -14.67 -1.02
N ILE A 38 3.74 -13.85 -1.20
CA ILE A 38 2.57 -13.83 -0.32
C ILE A 38 1.87 -15.19 -0.34
N ARG A 39 1.68 -15.77 -1.53
CA ARG A 39 1.07 -17.09 -1.68
C ARG A 39 1.84 -18.16 -0.93
N LEU A 40 3.17 -18.17 -1.06
CA LEU A 40 4.02 -19.10 -0.34
C LEU A 40 3.92 -18.92 1.17
N CYS A 41 3.85 -17.67 1.65
CA CYS A 41 3.68 -17.40 3.08
C CYS A 41 2.34 -17.92 3.60
N HIS A 42 1.26 -17.74 2.84
CA HIS A 42 -0.04 -18.29 3.20
C HIS A 42 -0.03 -19.82 3.27
N GLU A 43 0.61 -20.47 2.31
CA GLU A 43 0.73 -21.95 2.29
C GLU A 43 1.51 -22.49 3.48
N LYS A 44 2.48 -21.75 3.96
CA LYS A 44 3.37 -22.18 5.06
C LYS A 44 2.99 -21.58 6.42
N ASP A 45 1.83 -20.95 6.51
CA ASP A 45 1.34 -20.29 7.73
C ASP A 45 2.33 -19.24 8.28
N VAL A 46 3.03 -18.55 7.39
CA VAL A 46 3.87 -17.40 7.75
C VAL A 46 2.97 -16.17 7.81
N PRO A 47 2.96 -15.42 8.93
CA PRO A 47 2.14 -14.21 9.03
C PRO A 47 2.53 -13.17 7.99
N VAL A 48 1.53 -12.53 7.37
CA VAL A 48 1.72 -11.45 6.40
C VAL A 48 1.19 -10.16 6.99
N PHE A 49 2.03 -9.14 7.00
CA PHE A 49 1.72 -7.80 7.47
C PHE A 49 1.76 -6.84 6.29
N TYR A 50 0.73 -6.00 6.17
CA TYR A 50 0.69 -4.95 5.17
C TYR A 50 0.79 -3.61 5.87
N THR A 51 1.79 -2.79 5.51
CA THR A 51 1.78 -1.40 5.93
C THR A 51 1.03 -0.60 4.88
N THR A 52 0.05 0.17 5.32
CA THR A 52 -0.87 0.89 4.44
C THR A 52 -0.71 2.38 4.69
N ARG A 53 -0.32 3.12 3.64
CA ARG A 53 -0.29 4.56 3.69
C ARG A 53 -1.69 5.09 3.43
N HIS A 54 -2.21 5.89 4.35
CA HIS A 54 -3.55 6.44 4.23
C HIS A 54 -3.60 7.85 4.82
N TYR A 55 -4.25 8.76 4.11
CA TYR A 55 -4.43 10.15 4.56
C TYR A 55 -5.90 10.48 4.74
N ARG A 56 -6.19 11.35 5.69
CA ARG A 56 -7.53 11.90 5.86
C ARG A 56 -7.87 12.81 4.69
N ALA A 57 -9.12 12.81 4.28
CA ALA A 57 -9.60 13.61 3.14
C ALA A 57 -9.40 15.11 3.34
N ASP A 58 -9.35 15.60 4.58
CA ASP A 58 -9.09 17.01 4.89
C ASP A 58 -7.62 17.41 4.83
N GLY A 59 -6.72 16.44 4.64
CA GLY A 59 -5.28 16.69 4.55
C GLY A 59 -4.59 16.99 5.87
N SER A 60 -5.29 16.83 7.00
CA SER A 60 -4.76 17.20 8.32
C SER A 60 -3.53 16.39 8.73
N ASP A 61 -3.38 15.17 8.22
CA ASP A 61 -2.28 14.26 8.51
C ASP A 61 -1.26 14.13 7.36
N VAL A 62 -1.43 14.88 6.28
CA VAL A 62 -0.43 14.93 5.20
C VAL A 62 0.76 15.77 5.65
N GLU A 63 1.98 15.34 5.28
CA GLU A 63 3.19 16.10 5.57
C GLU A 63 3.06 17.53 4.98
N LYS A 64 3.39 18.54 5.79
CA LYS A 64 3.22 19.95 5.40
C LYS A 64 3.92 20.27 4.08
N CYS A 65 5.11 19.74 3.87
CA CYS A 65 5.88 19.97 2.67
C CYS A 65 5.26 19.36 1.40
N ARG A 66 4.30 18.45 1.55
CA ARG A 66 3.66 17.75 0.43
C ARG A 66 2.20 18.11 0.22
N ARG A 67 1.62 18.86 1.15
CA ARG A 67 0.17 19.12 1.13
C ARG A 67 -0.30 19.74 -0.17
N ASP A 68 0.40 20.76 -0.69
CA ASP A 68 -0.02 21.44 -1.92
C ASP A 68 0.03 20.50 -3.13
N VAL A 69 1.08 19.71 -3.26
CA VAL A 69 1.22 18.72 -4.33
C VAL A 69 0.14 17.63 -4.18
N TRP A 70 -0.13 17.20 -2.97
CA TRP A 70 -1.15 16.20 -2.67
C TRP A 70 -2.55 16.70 -3.06
N LEU A 71 -2.89 17.95 -2.72
CA LEU A 71 -4.16 18.57 -3.11
C LEU A 71 -4.29 18.67 -4.62
N ALA A 72 -3.25 19.17 -5.29
CA ALA A 72 -3.22 19.31 -6.74
C ALA A 72 -3.29 17.96 -7.46
N GLY A 73 -2.77 16.91 -6.85
CA GLY A 73 -2.76 15.56 -7.42
C GLY A 73 -4.05 14.76 -7.21
N GLY A 74 -5.10 15.34 -6.62
CA GLY A 74 -6.37 14.64 -6.41
C GLY A 74 -6.48 13.90 -5.09
N LYS A 75 -5.72 14.30 -4.10
CA LYS A 75 -5.72 13.71 -2.74
C LYS A 75 -5.44 12.21 -2.73
N PRO A 76 -4.35 11.74 -3.36
CA PRO A 76 -4.08 10.31 -3.43
C PRO A 76 -3.99 9.66 -2.05
N LEU A 77 -4.37 8.39 -1.97
CA LEU A 77 -4.39 7.59 -0.75
C LEU A 77 -5.37 8.09 0.33
N SER A 78 -6.33 8.92 -0.05
CA SER A 78 -7.42 9.35 0.84
C SER A 78 -8.72 8.62 0.51
N GLU A 79 -9.72 8.79 1.37
CA GLU A 79 -11.05 8.19 1.17
C GLU A 79 -11.78 8.74 -0.06
N THR A 80 -11.44 9.94 -0.50
CA THR A 80 -12.13 10.63 -1.59
C THR A 80 -11.36 10.64 -2.90
N CYS A 81 -10.22 9.96 -2.98
CA CYS A 81 -9.44 9.89 -4.21
C CYS A 81 -10.05 8.93 -5.24
N GLU A 82 -9.61 9.03 -6.48
CA GLU A 82 -9.95 8.07 -7.51
C GLU A 82 -9.38 6.68 -7.17
N GLU A 83 -10.05 5.64 -7.66
CA GLU A 83 -9.70 4.25 -7.34
C GLU A 83 -8.23 3.91 -7.67
N CYS A 84 -7.71 4.41 -8.78
CA CYS A 84 -6.32 4.17 -9.17
C CYS A 84 -5.30 4.76 -8.20
N MET A 85 -5.71 5.74 -7.37
CA MET A 85 -4.87 6.38 -6.36
C MET A 85 -5.16 5.88 -4.95
N SER A 86 -5.99 4.86 -4.81
CA SER A 86 -6.48 4.39 -3.51
C SER A 86 -5.41 3.65 -2.71
N ASP A 87 -5.72 3.40 -1.45
CA ASP A 87 -4.90 2.59 -0.56
C ASP A 87 -5.19 1.09 -0.67
N ALA A 88 -6.01 0.69 -1.63
CA ALA A 88 -6.32 -0.72 -1.87
C ALA A 88 -5.09 -1.48 -2.40
N TYR A 89 -5.05 -2.77 -2.12
CA TYR A 89 -4.00 -3.65 -2.62
C TYR A 89 -4.38 -4.26 -3.97
N PRO A 90 -3.39 -4.67 -4.79
CA PRO A 90 -3.68 -5.41 -6.03
C PRO A 90 -4.43 -6.70 -5.71
N GLU A 91 -5.36 -7.07 -6.58
CA GLU A 91 -6.11 -8.32 -6.43
C GLU A 91 -5.20 -9.55 -6.39
N GLU A 92 -4.05 -9.49 -7.10
CA GLU A 92 -3.07 -10.56 -7.16
C GLU A 92 -2.53 -10.94 -5.78
N PHE A 93 -2.57 -10.04 -4.81
CA PHE A 93 -2.09 -10.32 -3.45
C PHE A 93 -3.05 -11.22 -2.66
N GLU A 94 -4.33 -11.27 -3.05
CA GLU A 94 -5.34 -12.10 -2.37
C GLU A 94 -5.29 -11.93 -0.84
N VAL A 95 -5.36 -10.66 -0.40
CA VAL A 95 -5.30 -10.32 1.03
C VAL A 95 -6.39 -11.07 1.79
N ARG A 96 -6.02 -11.73 2.90
CA ARG A 96 -6.93 -12.51 3.74
C ARG A 96 -7.28 -11.75 5.01
N GLU A 97 -8.44 -12.07 5.58
CA GLU A 97 -8.86 -11.51 6.88
C GLU A 97 -7.87 -11.84 8.00
N SER A 98 -7.17 -12.98 7.88
CA SER A 98 -6.15 -13.39 8.84
C SER A 98 -4.84 -12.62 8.71
N ASP A 99 -4.64 -11.86 7.63
CA ASP A 99 -3.47 -11.03 7.46
C ASP A 99 -3.58 -9.77 8.33
N TYR A 100 -2.44 -9.17 8.65
CA TYR A 100 -2.38 -7.99 9.51
C TYR A 100 -2.21 -6.72 8.68
N ARG A 101 -2.82 -5.64 9.13
CA ARG A 101 -2.75 -4.35 8.44
C ARG A 101 -2.35 -3.26 9.43
N ILE A 102 -1.33 -2.49 9.09
CA ILE A 102 -0.84 -1.36 9.87
C ILE A 102 -1.02 -0.10 9.03
N VAL A 103 -1.90 0.79 9.47
CA VAL A 103 -2.17 2.06 8.78
C VAL A 103 -1.22 3.13 9.29
N LYS A 104 -0.60 3.87 8.37
CA LYS A 104 0.33 4.95 8.72
C LYS A 104 0.15 6.16 7.80
N PRO A 105 0.18 7.40 8.31
CA PRO A 105 0.15 8.62 7.49
C PRO A 105 1.55 9.16 7.18
N ARG A 106 2.62 8.49 7.63
CA ARG A 106 4.01 8.93 7.50
C ARG A 106 4.86 7.84 6.83
N PHE A 107 6.14 8.16 6.59
CA PHE A 107 7.10 7.20 6.06
C PHE A 107 7.37 6.06 7.04
N SER A 108 7.34 6.37 8.33
CA SER A 108 7.59 5.39 9.39
C SER A 108 6.28 4.76 9.87
N GLY A 109 6.31 3.47 10.07
CA GLY A 109 5.16 2.70 10.56
C GLY A 109 5.03 2.64 12.08
#